data_456322eafbf4981bb38564d6dea1ec78
#
_entry.id   456322eafbf4981bb38564d6dea1ec78
#
_cell.length_a   1.000
_cell.length_b   1.000
_cell.length_c   1.000
_cell.angle_alpha   90.00
_cell.angle_beta   90.00
_cell.angle_gamma   90.00
#
_symmetry.space_group_name_H-M   'P 1'
#
loop_
_entity.id
_entity.type
_entity.pdbx_description
1 polymer ?
#
loop_
_entity_poly.entity_id
_entity_poly.type
_entity_poly.pdbx_seq_one_letter_code
_entity_poly.pdbx_strand_id
1 'polypeptide(L)'
;MLIYKQYKKNNTVSFTSSTLIAIFAYFISRLVLGSSKQVFAGLLISLLIIASSMVFSYGLTILAAHLFITGFSVAVLVITFFETTLLERHITKIKKGEIGSNTKSVEQEYSEIFELIGIGLLCISLSLLSGIIISSAFSLELIFKGIFTVFALIIYLLTFLGVKFASLKVKYAVRGIMLSFAMVILAYSVNSIFVTNYL
;
A
#
# COMPACT_ATOMS: atom_id res chain seq x y z
N MET A 1 -28.61 -9.95 14.24
CA MET A 1 -28.20 -9.86 12.82
C MET A 1 -28.06 -8.41 12.33
N LEU A 2 -29.02 -7.52 12.56
CA LEU A 2 -28.94 -6.09 12.16
C LEU A 2 -27.79 -5.33 12.83
N ILE A 3 -27.55 -5.53 14.13
CA ILE A 3 -26.46 -4.87 14.89
C ILE A 3 -25.10 -5.29 14.36
N TYR A 4 -24.91 -6.56 13.99
CA TYR A 4 -23.66 -7.06 13.39
C TYR A 4 -23.41 -6.45 12.00
N LYS A 5 -24.45 -6.30 11.15
CA LYS A 5 -24.36 -5.63 9.84
C LYS A 5 -23.98 -4.16 9.99
N GLN A 6 -24.54 -3.46 10.98
CA GLN A 6 -24.25 -2.04 11.23
C GLN A 6 -22.83 -1.84 11.78
N TYR A 7 -22.40 -2.73 12.68
CA TYR A 7 -21.03 -2.76 13.19
C TYR A 7 -20.01 -3.02 12.07
N LYS A 8 -20.24 -4.01 11.19
CA LYS A 8 -19.37 -4.33 10.05
C LYS A 8 -19.32 -3.17 9.05
N LYS A 9 -20.44 -2.48 8.77
CA LYS A 9 -20.51 -1.33 7.86
C LYS A 9 -19.72 -0.12 8.39
N ASN A 10 -19.86 0.20 9.67
CA ASN A 10 -19.14 1.31 10.28
C ASN A 10 -17.61 1.05 10.30
N ASN A 11 -17.21 -0.19 10.50
CA ASN A 11 -15.79 -0.57 10.57
C ASN A 11 -15.08 -0.51 9.20
N THR A 12 -15.75 -0.93 8.12
CA THR A 12 -15.18 -0.81 6.76
C THR A 12 -15.04 0.66 6.32
N VAL A 13 -16.02 1.50 6.67
CA VAL A 13 -15.95 2.94 6.40
C VAL A 13 -14.80 3.59 7.17
N SER A 14 -14.60 3.24 8.43
CA SER A 14 -13.50 3.77 9.25
C SER A 14 -12.12 3.37 8.68
N PHE A 15 -11.95 2.10 8.27
CA PHE A 15 -10.72 1.61 7.67
C PHE A 15 -10.38 2.30 6.34
N THR A 16 -11.33 2.36 5.42
CA THR A 16 -11.11 2.99 4.11
C THR A 16 -10.87 4.48 4.22
N SER A 17 -11.62 5.18 5.08
CA SER A 17 -11.44 6.61 5.29
C SER A 17 -10.09 6.95 5.91
N SER A 18 -9.62 6.21 6.91
CA SER A 18 -8.29 6.45 7.52
C SER A 18 -7.15 6.22 6.53
N THR A 19 -7.24 5.18 5.70
CA THR A 19 -6.24 4.89 4.66
C THR A 19 -6.20 5.99 3.61
N LEU A 20 -7.37 6.48 3.15
CA LEU A 20 -7.46 7.59 2.20
C LEU A 20 -6.91 8.90 2.79
N ILE A 21 -7.24 9.22 4.03
CA ILE A 21 -6.72 10.42 4.72
C ILE A 21 -5.20 10.33 4.84
N ALA A 22 -4.66 9.16 5.18
CA ALA A 22 -3.22 8.94 5.29
C ALA A 22 -2.50 9.15 3.95
N ILE A 23 -3.04 8.61 2.85
CA ILE A 23 -2.52 8.82 1.50
C ILE A 23 -2.56 10.31 1.14
N PHE A 24 -3.68 10.99 1.41
CA PHE A 24 -3.81 12.41 1.13
C PHE A 24 -2.84 13.27 1.94
N ALA A 25 -2.67 12.97 3.24
CA ALA A 25 -1.70 13.63 4.09
C ALA A 25 -0.24 13.43 3.61
N TYR A 26 0.09 12.26 3.07
CA TYR A 26 1.37 12.03 2.42
C TYR A 26 1.60 13.00 1.25
N PHE A 27 0.64 13.13 0.34
CA PHE A 27 0.78 14.01 -0.80
C PHE A 27 0.84 15.49 -0.40
N ILE A 28 0.06 15.92 0.60
CA ILE A 28 0.16 17.28 1.14
C ILE A 28 1.55 17.52 1.73
N SER A 29 2.06 16.61 2.57
CA SER A 29 3.38 16.77 3.18
C SER A 29 4.48 16.87 2.11
N ARG A 30 4.33 16.11 1.03
CA ARG A 30 5.24 16.18 -0.11
C ARG A 30 5.22 17.53 -0.81
N LEU A 31 4.05 18.14 -1.01
CA LEU A 31 3.91 19.46 -1.64
C LEU A 31 4.48 20.58 -0.77
N VAL A 32 4.34 20.48 0.55
CA VAL A 32 4.75 21.53 1.50
C VAL A 32 6.24 21.48 1.83
N LEU A 33 6.82 20.30 2.01
CA LEU A 33 8.17 20.15 2.56
C LEU A 33 9.34 20.23 1.54
N GLY A 34 9.08 20.16 0.23
CA GLY A 34 10.00 20.49 -0.89
C GLY A 34 11.40 19.84 -0.93
N SER A 35 11.75 18.81 -0.12
CA SER A 35 13.09 18.22 -0.05
C SER A 35 13.15 16.68 0.00
N SER A 36 14.35 16.08 -0.07
CA SER A 36 14.56 14.62 -0.14
C SER A 36 14.06 13.83 1.08
N LYS A 37 13.86 14.46 2.21
CA LYS A 37 13.35 13.84 3.44
C LYS A 37 11.82 13.69 3.49
N GLN A 38 11.12 14.14 2.45
CA GLN A 38 9.65 14.23 2.39
C GLN A 38 8.97 12.88 2.40
N VAL A 39 9.55 11.90 1.68
CA VAL A 39 8.97 10.56 1.57
C VAL A 39 8.86 9.92 2.95
N PHE A 40 9.93 9.98 3.74
CA PHE A 40 9.92 9.44 5.10
C PHE A 40 9.01 10.21 6.05
N ALA A 41 9.02 11.55 5.99
CA ALA A 41 8.12 12.37 6.81
C ALA A 41 6.65 12.10 6.46
N GLY A 42 6.32 12.01 5.17
CA GLY A 42 4.98 11.67 4.71
C GLY A 42 4.54 10.27 5.13
N LEU A 43 5.43 9.28 5.05
CA LEU A 43 5.16 7.92 5.55
C LEU A 43 4.93 7.90 7.05
N LEU A 44 5.73 8.61 7.85
CA LEU A 44 5.54 8.72 9.29
C LEU A 44 4.19 9.34 9.64
N ILE A 45 3.80 10.42 8.97
CA ILE A 45 2.49 11.06 9.15
C ILE A 45 1.37 10.07 8.80
N SER A 46 1.47 9.36 7.68
CA SER A 46 0.49 8.34 7.26
C SER A 46 0.37 7.23 8.30
N LEU A 47 1.49 6.74 8.82
CA LEU A 47 1.55 5.71 9.84
C LEU A 47 0.86 6.18 11.14
N LEU A 48 1.13 7.38 11.59
CA LEU A 48 0.52 7.96 12.79
C LEU A 48 -1.00 8.14 12.64
N ILE A 49 -1.47 8.60 11.47
CA ILE A 49 -2.90 8.75 11.20
C ILE A 49 -3.62 7.40 11.25
N ILE A 50 -3.08 6.38 10.59
CA ILE A 50 -3.69 5.05 10.57
C ILE A 50 -3.65 4.43 11.97
N ALA A 51 -2.51 4.51 12.67
CA ALA A 51 -2.36 3.98 14.03
C ALA A 51 -3.35 4.61 15.01
N SER A 52 -3.44 5.94 15.04
CA SER A 52 -4.37 6.65 15.92
C SER A 52 -5.83 6.31 15.60
N SER A 53 -6.19 6.26 14.33
CA SER A 53 -7.54 5.89 13.90
C SER A 53 -7.91 4.46 14.30
N MET A 54 -7.00 3.49 14.16
CA MET A 54 -7.26 2.10 14.52
C MET A 54 -7.36 1.91 16.03
N VAL A 55 -6.47 2.52 16.81
CA VAL A 55 -6.52 2.46 18.28
C VAL A 55 -7.80 3.12 18.82
N PHE A 56 -8.21 4.25 18.24
CA PHE A 56 -9.43 4.95 18.63
C PHE A 56 -10.69 4.11 18.32
N SER A 57 -10.72 3.45 17.15
CA SER A 57 -11.91 2.70 16.69
C SER A 57 -12.03 1.31 17.33
N TYR A 58 -10.93 0.64 17.61
CA TYR A 58 -10.90 -0.79 18.00
C TYR A 58 -10.17 -1.07 19.32
N GLY A 59 -9.58 -0.05 19.95
CA GLY A 59 -8.70 -0.22 21.09
C GLY A 59 -7.41 -0.96 20.73
N LEU A 60 -6.64 -1.35 21.74
CA LEU A 60 -5.39 -2.11 21.58
C LEU A 60 -5.69 -3.61 21.45
N THR A 61 -6.24 -4.02 20.32
CA THR A 61 -6.59 -5.42 20.01
C THR A 61 -5.75 -5.98 18.88
N ILE A 62 -5.66 -7.32 18.77
CA ILE A 62 -5.00 -7.99 17.64
C ILE A 62 -5.68 -7.63 16.33
N LEU A 63 -7.01 -7.45 16.33
CA LEU A 63 -7.76 -7.00 15.17
C LEU A 63 -7.35 -5.59 14.75
N ALA A 64 -7.17 -4.66 15.71
CA ALA A 64 -6.69 -3.32 15.43
C ALA A 64 -5.29 -3.34 14.80
N ALA A 65 -4.39 -4.16 15.33
CA ALA A 65 -3.05 -4.34 14.77
C ALA A 65 -3.09 -4.87 13.33
N HIS A 66 -3.92 -5.87 13.04
CA HIS A 66 -4.10 -6.38 11.67
C HIS A 66 -4.64 -5.33 10.71
N LEU A 67 -5.69 -4.60 11.11
CA LEU A 67 -6.28 -3.55 10.29
C LEU A 67 -5.30 -2.39 10.05
N PHE A 68 -4.52 -2.04 11.08
CA PHE A 68 -3.44 -1.05 10.96
C PHE A 68 -2.40 -1.48 9.93
N ILE A 69 -1.83 -2.69 10.06
CA ILE A 69 -0.81 -3.21 9.15
C ILE A 69 -1.36 -3.28 7.73
N THR A 70 -2.60 -3.74 7.56
CA THR A 70 -3.24 -3.87 6.26
C THR A 70 -3.50 -2.51 5.62
N GLY A 71 -4.02 -1.53 6.37
CA GLY A 71 -4.26 -0.17 5.87
C GLY A 71 -2.97 0.54 5.50
N PHE A 72 -1.93 0.39 6.33
CA PHE A 72 -0.62 0.94 6.04
C PHE A 72 0.02 0.27 4.81
N SER A 73 -0.13 -1.05 4.65
CA SER A 73 0.32 -1.78 3.45
C SER A 73 -0.31 -1.22 2.17
N VAL A 74 -1.63 -1.00 2.16
CA VAL A 74 -2.34 -0.39 1.01
C VAL A 74 -1.84 1.02 0.74
N ALA A 75 -1.65 1.85 1.78
CA ALA A 75 -1.13 3.20 1.64
C ALA A 75 0.27 3.21 1.02
N VAL A 76 1.18 2.35 1.51
CA VAL A 76 2.54 2.23 0.96
C VAL A 76 2.53 1.76 -0.49
N LEU A 77 1.66 0.82 -0.87
CA LEU A 77 1.53 0.38 -2.27
C LEU A 77 1.12 1.52 -3.21
N VAL A 78 0.12 2.32 -2.81
CA VAL A 78 -0.34 3.49 -3.58
C VAL A 78 0.77 4.52 -3.70
N ILE A 79 1.44 4.84 -2.61
CA ILE A 79 2.55 5.79 -2.57
C ILE A 79 3.69 5.31 -3.49
N THR A 80 4.09 4.05 -3.37
CA THR A 80 5.14 3.46 -4.20
C THR A 80 4.79 3.52 -5.68
N PHE A 81 3.53 3.24 -6.04
CA PHE A 81 3.05 3.34 -7.42
C PHE A 81 3.18 4.77 -7.96
N PHE A 82 2.76 5.77 -7.18
CA PHE A 82 2.86 7.17 -7.60
C PHE A 82 4.31 7.63 -7.72
N GLU A 83 5.16 7.35 -6.73
CA GLU A 83 6.57 7.74 -6.76
C GLU A 83 7.33 7.10 -7.94
N THR A 84 7.07 5.82 -8.19
CA THR A 84 7.68 5.11 -9.32
C THR A 84 7.20 5.68 -10.67
N THR A 85 5.93 6.07 -10.77
CA THR A 85 5.38 6.71 -11.97
C THR A 85 5.99 8.10 -12.20
N LEU A 86 6.23 8.86 -11.13
CA LEU A 86 6.89 10.16 -11.21
C LEU A 86 8.35 10.03 -11.65
N LEU A 87 9.07 9.04 -11.14
CA LEU A 87 10.43 8.74 -11.59
C LEU A 87 10.44 8.36 -13.08
N GLU A 88 9.50 7.54 -13.55
CA GLU A 88 9.42 7.20 -14.99
C GLU A 88 9.21 8.45 -15.85
N ARG A 89 8.34 9.36 -15.42
CA ARG A 89 8.11 10.65 -16.08
C ARG A 89 9.37 11.53 -16.07
N HIS A 90 10.07 11.59 -14.93
CA HIS A 90 11.29 12.36 -14.78
C HIS A 90 12.38 11.85 -15.74
N ILE A 91 12.64 10.55 -15.77
CA ILE A 91 13.59 9.93 -16.72
C ILE A 91 13.20 10.22 -18.18
N THR A 92 11.91 10.22 -18.50
CA THR A 92 11.42 10.50 -19.85
C THR A 92 11.68 11.96 -20.25
N LYS A 93 11.52 12.91 -19.34
CA LYS A 93 11.82 14.33 -19.55
C LYS A 93 13.33 14.54 -19.79
N ILE A 94 14.19 13.93 -18.96
CA ILE A 94 15.64 14.01 -19.13
C ILE A 94 16.05 13.49 -20.52
N LYS A 95 15.49 12.35 -20.97
CA LYS A 95 15.77 11.81 -22.30
C LYS A 95 15.34 12.71 -23.45
N LYS A 96 14.36 13.59 -23.24
CA LYS A 96 13.90 14.60 -24.20
C LYS A 96 14.73 15.90 -24.15
N GLY A 97 15.70 16.01 -23.25
CA GLY A 97 16.50 17.23 -23.06
C GLY A 97 15.80 18.32 -22.23
N GLU A 98 14.65 18.02 -21.63
CA GLU A 98 13.90 18.94 -20.77
C GLU A 98 14.47 18.90 -19.34
N ILE A 99 15.69 19.44 -19.14
CA ILE A 99 16.37 19.42 -17.83
C ILE A 99 15.94 20.66 -17.06
N GLY A 100 15.15 20.47 -15.99
CA GLY A 100 14.87 21.52 -15.00
C GLY A 100 16.03 21.69 -14.01
N SER A 101 16.42 22.92 -13.70
CA SER A 101 17.58 23.26 -12.85
C SER A 101 17.48 22.86 -11.37
N ASN A 102 16.38 22.28 -10.92
CA ASN A 102 16.10 22.02 -9.48
C ASN A 102 15.60 20.59 -9.20
N THR A 103 15.97 19.61 -10.01
CA THR A 103 15.51 18.24 -9.85
C THR A 103 16.50 17.42 -9.01
N LYS A 104 15.97 16.58 -8.10
CA LYS A 104 16.73 15.53 -7.43
C LYS A 104 17.49 14.69 -8.46
N SER A 105 18.62 14.11 -8.06
CA SER A 105 19.28 13.15 -8.92
C SER A 105 18.41 11.90 -9.11
N VAL A 106 18.38 11.35 -10.30
CA VAL A 106 17.63 10.11 -10.62
C VAL A 106 18.05 8.96 -9.70
N GLU A 107 19.32 8.89 -9.34
CA GLU A 107 19.87 7.88 -8.43
C GLU A 107 19.25 7.99 -7.02
N GLN A 108 19.07 9.20 -6.52
CA GLN A 108 18.47 9.43 -5.22
C GLN A 108 16.99 9.06 -5.22
N GLU A 109 16.23 9.44 -6.25
CA GLU A 109 14.83 9.04 -6.42
C GLU A 109 14.69 7.52 -6.53
N TYR A 110 15.61 6.86 -7.24
CA TYR A 110 15.63 5.42 -7.38
C TYR A 110 15.90 4.70 -6.06
N SER A 111 16.82 5.22 -5.23
CA SER A 111 17.10 4.68 -3.90
C SER A 111 15.89 4.81 -2.97
N GLU A 112 15.21 5.96 -2.96
CA GLU A 112 14.01 6.19 -2.16
C GLU A 112 12.87 5.22 -2.54
N ILE A 113 12.67 4.99 -3.84
CA ILE A 113 11.67 4.04 -4.34
C ILE A 113 12.03 2.61 -3.95
N PHE A 114 13.30 2.24 -4.00
CA PHE A 114 13.74 0.91 -3.59
C PHE A 114 13.44 0.64 -2.11
N GLU A 115 13.65 1.63 -1.24
CA GLU A 115 13.30 1.55 0.18
C GLU A 115 11.78 1.42 0.38
N LEU A 116 10.98 2.19 -0.38
CA LEU A 116 9.52 2.09 -0.37
C LEU A 116 9.02 0.70 -0.77
N ILE A 117 9.61 0.12 -1.82
CA ILE A 117 9.30 -1.26 -2.25
C ILE A 117 9.61 -2.26 -1.13
N GLY A 118 10.75 -2.10 -0.46
CA GLY A 118 11.14 -2.96 0.68
C GLY A 118 10.16 -2.86 1.85
N ILE A 119 9.76 -1.65 2.23
CA ILE A 119 8.76 -1.40 3.27
C ILE A 119 7.41 -2.02 2.88
N GLY A 120 6.96 -1.82 1.63
CA GLY A 120 5.73 -2.39 1.12
C GLY A 120 5.72 -3.92 1.17
N LEU A 121 6.82 -4.57 0.78
CA LEU A 121 6.98 -6.02 0.85
C LEU A 121 6.83 -6.53 2.29
N LEU A 122 7.48 -5.88 3.24
CA LEU A 122 7.39 -6.19 4.66
C LEU A 122 5.95 -6.06 5.17
N CYS A 123 5.28 -4.96 4.83
CA CYS A 123 3.90 -4.69 5.26
C CYS A 123 2.90 -5.70 4.69
N ILE A 124 3.01 -6.09 3.40
CA ILE A 124 2.14 -7.10 2.78
C ILE A 124 2.35 -8.45 3.46
N SER A 125 3.61 -8.82 3.74
CA SER A 125 3.95 -10.09 4.42
C SER A 125 3.35 -10.13 5.83
N LEU A 126 3.50 -9.05 6.61
CA LEU A 126 2.94 -8.94 7.95
C LEU A 126 1.41 -8.93 7.94
N SER A 127 0.79 -8.26 6.95
CA SER A 127 -0.66 -8.27 6.76
C SER A 127 -1.19 -9.68 6.50
N LEU A 128 -0.51 -10.45 5.63
CA LEU A 128 -0.87 -11.83 5.36
C LEU A 128 -0.75 -12.71 6.60
N LEU A 129 0.38 -12.64 7.30
CA LEU A 129 0.63 -13.41 8.52
C LEU A 129 -0.40 -13.09 9.63
N SER A 130 -0.64 -11.81 9.89
CA SER A 130 -1.63 -11.39 10.91
C SER A 130 -3.06 -11.81 10.54
N GLY A 131 -3.40 -11.82 9.25
CA GLY A 131 -4.68 -12.32 8.75
C GLY A 131 -4.88 -13.80 9.04
N ILE A 132 -3.86 -14.63 8.84
CA ILE A 132 -3.90 -16.07 9.15
C ILE A 132 -4.08 -16.31 10.66
N ILE A 133 -3.39 -15.54 11.51
CA ILE A 133 -3.47 -15.69 12.98
C ILE A 133 -4.88 -15.36 13.51
N ILE A 134 -5.53 -14.34 12.95
CA ILE A 134 -6.86 -13.89 13.41
C ILE A 134 -7.97 -14.82 12.93
N SER A 135 -7.73 -15.53 11.84
CA SER A 135 -8.72 -16.38 11.21
C SER A 135 -8.98 -17.64 12.03
N SER A 136 -10.11 -17.70 12.71
CA SER A 136 -10.56 -18.87 13.47
C SER A 136 -11.22 -19.97 12.63
N ALA A 137 -11.62 -19.65 11.38
CA ALA A 137 -12.23 -20.60 10.45
C ALA A 137 -11.85 -20.27 9.00
N PHE A 138 -11.51 -21.30 8.22
CA PHE A 138 -11.26 -21.17 6.79
C PHE A 138 -12.57 -21.02 6.02
N SER A 139 -13.06 -19.79 5.90
CA SER A 139 -14.15 -19.50 4.97
C SER A 139 -13.63 -19.40 3.54
N LEU A 140 -14.48 -19.70 2.56
CA LEU A 140 -14.15 -19.62 1.12
C LEU A 140 -13.68 -18.20 0.76
N GLU A 141 -14.28 -17.18 1.37
CA GLU A 141 -13.92 -15.78 1.25
C GLU A 141 -12.48 -15.51 1.71
N LEU A 142 -12.07 -16.10 2.83
CA LEU A 142 -10.73 -15.93 3.38
C LEU A 142 -9.68 -16.58 2.47
N ILE A 143 -10.01 -17.76 1.90
CA ILE A 143 -9.12 -18.47 0.97
C ILE A 143 -8.88 -17.61 -0.28
N PHE A 144 -9.91 -17.04 -0.88
CA PHE A 144 -9.75 -16.16 -2.05
C PHE A 144 -8.93 -14.92 -1.73
N LYS A 145 -9.19 -14.26 -0.60
CA LYS A 145 -8.36 -13.13 -0.14
C LYS A 145 -6.90 -13.53 0.03
N GLY A 146 -6.66 -14.66 0.66
CA GLY A 146 -5.32 -15.20 0.86
C GLY A 146 -4.60 -15.44 -0.46
N ILE A 147 -5.26 -16.09 -1.43
CA ILE A 147 -4.70 -16.37 -2.76
C ILE A 147 -4.30 -15.08 -3.47
N PHE A 148 -5.19 -14.08 -3.58
CA PHE A 148 -4.87 -12.82 -4.23
C PHE A 148 -3.76 -12.03 -3.51
N THR A 149 -3.73 -12.08 -2.18
CA THR A 149 -2.67 -11.43 -1.39
C THR A 149 -1.31 -12.12 -1.60
N VAL A 150 -1.28 -13.46 -1.69
CA VAL A 150 -0.07 -14.22 -2.02
C VAL A 150 0.41 -13.90 -3.43
N PHE A 151 -0.48 -13.82 -4.42
CA PHE A 151 -0.10 -13.39 -5.76
C PHE A 151 0.46 -11.97 -5.79
N ALA A 152 -0.18 -11.03 -5.07
CA ALA A 152 0.33 -9.68 -4.92
C ALA A 152 1.73 -9.67 -4.32
N LEU A 153 1.96 -10.45 -3.26
CA LEU A 153 3.25 -10.59 -2.59
C LEU A 153 4.33 -11.12 -3.54
N ILE A 154 4.01 -12.18 -4.31
CA ILE A 154 4.96 -12.78 -5.28
C ILE A 154 5.34 -11.75 -6.35
N ILE A 155 4.38 -11.06 -6.93
CA ILE A 155 4.63 -10.06 -7.97
C ILE A 155 5.49 -8.91 -7.42
N TYR A 156 5.19 -8.47 -6.20
CA TYR A 156 5.91 -7.39 -5.56
C TYR A 156 7.35 -7.81 -5.19
N LEU A 157 7.52 -9.05 -4.72
CA LEU A 157 8.83 -9.65 -4.45
C LEU A 157 9.67 -9.77 -5.73
N LEU A 158 9.08 -10.27 -6.81
CA LEU A 158 9.76 -10.37 -8.12
C LEU A 158 10.16 -8.99 -8.63
N THR A 159 9.32 -7.97 -8.44
CA THR A 159 9.64 -6.60 -8.79
C THR A 159 10.82 -6.09 -7.96
N PHE A 160 10.82 -6.32 -6.65
CA PHE A 160 11.91 -5.95 -5.74
C PHE A 160 13.23 -6.61 -6.12
N LEU A 161 13.22 -7.93 -6.35
CA LEU A 161 14.41 -8.68 -6.77
C LEU A 161 14.90 -8.24 -8.15
N GLY A 162 13.98 -7.99 -9.08
CA GLY A 162 14.29 -7.47 -10.40
C GLY A 162 14.97 -6.09 -10.37
N VAL A 163 14.49 -5.20 -9.51
CA VAL A 163 15.10 -3.89 -9.30
C VAL A 163 16.49 -4.04 -8.66
N LYS A 164 16.62 -4.89 -7.65
CA LYS A 164 17.86 -5.05 -6.86
C LYS A 164 18.98 -5.77 -7.64
N PHE A 165 18.65 -6.89 -8.28
CA PHE A 165 19.66 -7.80 -8.83
C PHE A 165 19.73 -7.81 -10.36
N ALA A 166 18.63 -7.48 -11.05
CA ALA A 166 18.55 -7.55 -12.50
C ALA A 166 18.54 -6.18 -13.18
N SER A 167 18.78 -5.08 -12.44
CA SER A 167 18.75 -3.71 -12.98
C SER A 167 17.48 -3.45 -13.82
N LEU A 168 16.33 -3.89 -13.32
CA LEU A 168 15.05 -3.83 -14.01
C LEU A 168 14.75 -2.39 -14.43
N LYS A 169 14.41 -2.17 -15.70
CA LYS A 169 14.04 -0.84 -16.18
C LYS A 169 12.82 -0.34 -15.40
N VAL A 170 12.82 0.93 -14.98
CA VAL A 170 11.77 1.59 -14.20
C VAL A 170 10.37 1.31 -14.74
N LYS A 171 10.20 1.33 -16.07
CA LYS A 171 8.94 1.00 -16.74
C LYS A 171 8.35 -0.37 -16.36
N TYR A 172 9.18 -1.39 -16.18
CA TYR A 172 8.72 -2.72 -15.77
C TYR A 172 8.45 -2.78 -14.26
N ALA A 173 9.22 -2.04 -13.46
CA ALA A 173 8.95 -1.90 -12.03
C ALA A 173 7.58 -1.25 -11.79
N VAL A 174 7.25 -0.16 -12.49
CA VAL A 174 5.93 0.49 -12.44
C VAL A 174 4.81 -0.51 -12.74
N ARG A 175 4.96 -1.32 -13.80
CA ARG A 175 3.96 -2.33 -14.17
C ARG A 175 3.81 -3.44 -13.13
N GLY A 176 4.92 -3.91 -12.55
CA GLY A 176 4.90 -4.90 -11.47
C GLY A 176 4.16 -4.38 -10.23
N ILE A 177 4.46 -3.16 -9.81
CA ILE A 177 3.78 -2.51 -8.68
C ILE A 177 2.30 -2.31 -8.96
N MET A 178 1.94 -1.84 -10.16
CA MET A 178 0.55 -1.67 -10.57
C MET A 178 -0.22 -3.00 -10.56
N LEU A 179 0.38 -4.07 -11.05
CA LEU A 179 -0.23 -5.39 -11.06
C LEU A 179 -0.42 -5.93 -9.64
N SER A 180 0.59 -5.79 -8.77
CA SER A 180 0.48 -6.15 -7.36
C SER A 180 -0.65 -5.37 -6.66
N PHE A 181 -0.74 -4.07 -6.90
CA PHE A 181 -1.82 -3.23 -6.37
C PHE A 181 -3.20 -3.67 -6.87
N ALA A 182 -3.33 -4.00 -8.16
CA ALA A 182 -4.57 -4.54 -8.73
C ALA A 182 -4.99 -5.86 -8.04
N MET A 183 -4.04 -6.76 -7.75
CA MET A 183 -4.31 -8.00 -7.01
C MET A 183 -4.80 -7.74 -5.58
N VAL A 184 -4.22 -6.75 -4.89
CA VAL A 184 -4.70 -6.34 -3.56
C VAL A 184 -6.12 -5.79 -3.64
N ILE A 185 -6.44 -4.93 -4.62
CA ILE A 185 -7.81 -4.42 -4.82
C ILE A 185 -8.77 -5.57 -5.09
N LEU A 186 -8.40 -6.56 -5.92
CA LEU A 186 -9.21 -7.73 -6.19
C LEU A 186 -9.48 -8.54 -4.92
N ALA A 187 -8.46 -8.74 -4.06
CA ALA A 187 -8.62 -9.41 -2.77
C ALA A 187 -9.70 -8.74 -1.89
N TYR A 188 -9.78 -7.40 -1.91
CA TYR A 188 -10.80 -6.67 -1.16
C TYR A 188 -12.16 -6.63 -1.86
N SER A 189 -12.18 -6.54 -3.20
CA SER A 189 -13.42 -6.48 -3.99
C SER A 189 -14.21 -7.77 -3.95
N VAL A 190 -13.53 -8.92 -3.95
CA VAL A 190 -14.16 -10.25 -3.83
C VAL A 190 -15.01 -10.34 -2.57
N ASN A 191 -14.55 -9.75 -1.45
CA ASN A 191 -15.33 -9.68 -0.21
C ASN A 191 -16.68 -8.94 -0.39
N SER A 192 -16.67 -7.83 -1.12
CA SER A 192 -17.90 -7.05 -1.35
C SER A 192 -18.92 -7.81 -2.19
N ILE A 193 -18.46 -8.53 -3.23
CA ILE A 193 -19.31 -9.26 -4.16
C ILE A 193 -19.92 -10.51 -3.51
N PHE A 194 -19.11 -11.30 -2.78
CA PHE A 194 -19.61 -12.51 -2.13
C PHE A 194 -20.58 -12.21 -0.98
N VAL A 195 -20.35 -11.15 -0.20
CA VAL A 195 -21.25 -10.78 0.91
C VAL A 195 -22.59 -10.25 0.43
N THR A 196 -22.65 -9.61 -0.75
CA THR A 196 -23.92 -9.10 -1.32
C THR A 196 -24.76 -10.18 -1.99
N ASN A 197 -24.15 -11.25 -2.51
CA ASN A 197 -24.87 -12.26 -3.30
C ASN A 197 -25.27 -13.51 -2.51
N TYR A 198 -24.73 -13.73 -1.30
CA TYR A 198 -24.97 -14.96 -0.51
C TYR A 198 -25.51 -14.69 0.90
N LEU A 199 -25.92 -13.48 1.22
CA LEU A 199 -26.62 -13.07 2.44
C LEU A 199 -27.90 -12.32 2.13
#